data_61770327bcc5bae9ad6bbdcc144d6e81
#
_entry.id   61770327bcc5bae9ad6bbdcc144d6e81
#
_cell.length_a   1.000
_cell.length_b   1.000
_cell.length_c   1.000
_cell.angle_alpha   90.00
_cell.angle_beta   90.00
_cell.angle_gamma   90.00
#
_symmetry.space_group_name_H-M   'P 1'
#
loop_
_entity.id
_entity.type
_entity.pdbx_description
1 polymer ?
#
loop_
_entity_poly.entity_id
_entity_poly.type
_entity_poly.pdbx_seq_one_letter_code
_entity_poly.pdbx_strand_id
1 'polypeptide(L)'
;MAPFMPDTDLAVAPPWQRSWKKRAEVTAIASLATPLLRLLGRTLRWRVEGEERLREAERLGGHGIHAVWHGRILHGTLHFRDRGMVVITSENYDGEWIARIIHRFGFGTARGSSSRGARKAMLQLVRDAKAHPTAFTIDGPRGPARVAQPGAVWLSKATGNPVIPFHAEAAAHWSLKSWDRTQIPKPFTTVALVIAEPFAVPETPTMTRWSSIASGWKPSSVRRSGAVSSC
;
A
#
# COMPACT_ATOMS: atom_id res chain seq x y z
N MET A 1 -14.48 41.68 7.02
CA MET A 1 -14.07 40.29 7.15
C MET A 1 -15.12 39.45 6.42
N ALA A 2 -14.86 39.13 5.15
CA ALA A 2 -15.80 38.40 4.30
C ALA A 2 -15.81 36.92 4.73
N PRO A 3 -16.97 36.23 4.75
CA PRO A 3 -17.04 34.83 5.11
C PRO A 3 -16.34 33.98 4.04
N PHE A 4 -15.50 33.06 4.50
CA PHE A 4 -14.86 32.05 3.68
C PHE A 4 -15.96 31.20 3.05
N MET A 5 -16.22 31.41 1.76
CA MET A 5 -17.04 30.50 0.97
C MET A 5 -16.17 29.27 0.66
N PRO A 6 -16.58 28.06 1.08
CA PRO A 6 -15.90 26.86 0.60
C PRO A 6 -16.12 26.77 -0.90
N ASP A 7 -15.00 26.64 -1.65
CA ASP A 7 -15.01 26.34 -3.08
C ASP A 7 -15.81 25.03 -3.27
N THR A 8 -17.09 25.17 -3.53
CA THR A 8 -17.94 24.08 -4.01
C THR A 8 -17.60 23.83 -5.47
N ASP A 9 -16.38 23.33 -5.71
CA ASP A 9 -16.08 22.57 -6.90
C ASP A 9 -17.01 21.35 -6.82
N LEU A 10 -18.18 21.47 -7.44
CA LEU A 10 -19.12 20.37 -7.64
C LEU A 10 -18.37 19.32 -8.44
N ALA A 11 -17.68 18.44 -7.72
CA ALA A 11 -16.95 17.33 -8.28
C ALA A 11 -17.98 16.49 -9.06
N VAL A 12 -18.00 16.69 -10.37
CA VAL A 12 -18.88 15.95 -11.28
C VAL A 12 -18.61 14.48 -11.05
N ALA A 13 -19.65 13.78 -10.53
CA ALA A 13 -19.53 12.36 -10.23
C ALA A 13 -18.99 11.59 -11.47
N PRO A 14 -18.02 10.72 -11.28
CA PRO A 14 -17.43 9.96 -12.39
C PRO A 14 -18.51 9.32 -13.26
N PRO A 15 -18.35 9.27 -14.60
CA PRO A 15 -19.40 8.80 -15.51
C PRO A 15 -19.97 7.41 -15.17
N TRP A 16 -19.16 6.53 -14.58
CA TRP A 16 -19.59 5.19 -14.19
C TRP A 16 -20.61 5.22 -13.03
N GLN A 17 -20.58 6.21 -12.16
CA GLN A 17 -21.51 6.35 -11.03
C GLN A 17 -22.93 6.66 -11.48
N ARG A 18 -23.12 7.19 -12.69
CA ARG A 18 -24.43 7.47 -13.27
C ARG A 18 -25.15 6.19 -13.75
N SER A 19 -24.40 5.10 -13.96
CA SER A 19 -24.98 3.82 -14.39
C SER A 19 -25.27 2.93 -13.18
N TRP A 20 -26.56 2.60 -12.98
CA TRP A 20 -26.97 1.67 -11.93
C TRP A 20 -26.35 0.27 -12.12
N LYS A 21 -26.20 -0.19 -13.38
CA LYS A 21 -25.56 -1.47 -13.71
C LYS A 21 -24.12 -1.50 -13.21
N LYS A 22 -23.33 -0.47 -13.50
CA LYS A 22 -21.94 -0.38 -13.04
C LYS A 22 -21.82 -0.29 -11.51
N ARG A 23 -22.76 0.38 -10.85
CA ARG A 23 -22.81 0.42 -9.38
C ARG A 23 -23.10 -0.96 -8.78
N ALA A 24 -24.05 -1.69 -9.38
CA ALA A 24 -24.36 -3.06 -8.97
C ALA A 24 -23.19 -4.01 -9.21
N GLU A 25 -22.52 -3.89 -10.35
CA GLU A 25 -21.32 -4.66 -10.71
C GLU A 25 -20.18 -4.42 -9.70
N VAL A 26 -19.85 -3.18 -9.38
CA VAL A 26 -18.86 -2.82 -8.34
C VAL A 26 -19.22 -3.47 -7.00
N THR A 27 -20.49 -3.43 -6.62
CA THR A 27 -20.96 -4.03 -5.37
C THR A 27 -20.83 -5.55 -5.39
N ALA A 28 -21.19 -6.19 -6.49
CA ALA A 28 -21.08 -7.63 -6.68
C ALA A 28 -19.62 -8.08 -6.65
N ILE A 29 -18.74 -7.42 -7.41
CA ILE A 29 -17.29 -7.71 -7.41
C ILE A 29 -16.73 -7.63 -5.99
N ALA A 30 -16.98 -6.52 -5.27
CA ALA A 30 -16.46 -6.35 -3.92
C ALA A 30 -17.04 -7.37 -2.94
N SER A 31 -18.31 -7.76 -3.10
CA SER A 31 -18.99 -8.73 -2.22
C SER A 31 -18.50 -10.17 -2.43
N LEU A 32 -18.15 -10.52 -3.65
CA LEU A 32 -17.60 -11.85 -3.97
C LEU A 32 -16.09 -11.92 -3.69
N ALA A 33 -15.33 -10.90 -4.09
CA ALA A 33 -13.88 -10.89 -3.92
C ALA A 33 -13.44 -10.85 -2.44
N THR A 34 -14.15 -10.10 -1.59
CA THR A 34 -13.77 -9.95 -0.18
C THR A 34 -13.71 -11.29 0.57
N PRO A 35 -14.75 -12.15 0.57
CA PRO A 35 -14.68 -13.44 1.26
C PRO A 35 -13.65 -14.39 0.64
N LEU A 36 -13.49 -14.38 -0.68
CA LEU A 36 -12.47 -15.18 -1.37
C LEU A 36 -11.06 -14.77 -0.96
N LEU A 37 -10.76 -13.48 -0.91
CA LEU A 37 -9.47 -12.98 -0.46
C LEU A 37 -9.23 -13.23 1.03
N ARG A 38 -10.27 -13.13 1.87
CA ARG A 38 -10.17 -13.51 3.29
C ARG A 38 -9.87 -14.99 3.46
N LEU A 39 -10.55 -15.85 2.69
CA LEU A 39 -10.29 -17.28 2.70
C LEU A 39 -8.86 -17.58 2.23
N LEU A 40 -8.43 -17.00 1.11
CA LEU A 40 -7.05 -17.10 0.64
C LEU A 40 -6.07 -16.70 1.74
N GLY A 41 -6.26 -15.52 2.36
CA GLY A 41 -5.39 -15.02 3.42
C GLY A 41 -5.28 -15.97 4.64
N ARG A 42 -6.35 -16.73 4.95
CA ARG A 42 -6.35 -17.73 6.03
C ARG A 42 -5.55 -19.00 5.68
N THR A 43 -5.38 -19.28 4.40
CA THR A 43 -4.59 -20.45 3.94
C THR A 43 -3.09 -20.16 3.89
N LEU A 44 -2.68 -18.89 3.95
CA LEU A 44 -1.28 -18.50 3.81
C LEU A 44 -0.50 -18.73 5.10
N ARG A 45 0.70 -19.26 4.96
CA ARG A 45 1.66 -19.41 6.07
C ARG A 45 2.63 -18.26 6.05
N TRP A 46 2.48 -17.33 7.00
CA TRP A 46 3.32 -16.14 7.10
C TRP A 46 4.61 -16.43 7.83
N ARG A 47 5.72 -15.96 7.26
CA ARG A 47 7.02 -15.82 7.92
C ARG A 47 7.37 -14.35 7.91
N VAL A 48 7.27 -13.73 9.08
CA VAL A 48 7.47 -12.29 9.24
C VAL A 48 8.79 -12.05 9.94
N GLU A 49 9.57 -11.11 9.41
CA GLU A 49 10.81 -10.62 9.99
C GLU A 49 10.72 -9.11 10.19
N GLY A 50 11.15 -8.61 11.34
CA GLY A 50 11.19 -7.18 11.65
C GLY A 50 9.84 -6.61 12.12
N GLU A 51 8.92 -7.39 12.65
CA GLU A 51 7.64 -6.87 13.15
C GLU A 51 7.82 -5.91 14.34
N GLU A 52 8.86 -6.09 15.14
CA GLU A 52 9.27 -5.19 16.24
C GLU A 52 9.59 -3.77 15.75
N ARG A 53 9.99 -3.61 14.49
CA ARG A 53 10.33 -2.34 13.86
C ARG A 53 9.12 -1.42 13.66
N LEU A 54 7.92 -1.98 13.66
CA LEU A 54 6.69 -1.18 13.65
C LEU A 54 6.58 -0.33 14.92
N ARG A 55 6.92 -0.92 16.09
CA ARG A 55 6.94 -0.19 17.36
C ARG A 55 8.09 0.82 17.44
N GLU A 56 9.20 0.56 16.76
CA GLU A 56 10.30 1.49 16.65
C GLU A 56 9.91 2.74 15.83
N ALA A 57 9.15 2.57 14.76
CA ALA A 57 8.62 3.68 13.99
C ALA A 57 7.74 4.61 14.84
N GLU A 58 6.91 4.05 15.73
CA GLU A 58 6.11 4.84 16.68
C GLU A 58 6.98 5.67 17.64
N ARG A 59 8.13 5.14 18.06
CA ARG A 59 9.09 5.86 18.91
C ARG A 59 9.81 7.00 18.18
N LEU A 60 9.98 6.90 16.85
CA LEU A 60 10.56 7.94 16.02
C LEU A 60 9.63 9.14 15.79
N GLY A 61 8.42 9.09 16.32
CA GLY A 61 7.51 10.24 16.37
C GLY A 61 6.41 10.22 15.34
N GLY A 62 5.54 9.24 15.35
CA GLY A 62 4.30 9.27 14.59
C GLY A 62 3.86 7.93 14.01
N HIS A 63 2.76 7.99 13.27
CA HIS A 63 2.22 6.83 12.57
C HIS A 63 3.06 6.56 11.31
N GLY A 64 3.69 5.38 11.20
CA GLY A 64 4.59 5.06 10.09
C GLY A 64 3.96 5.11 8.70
N ILE A 65 4.76 5.45 7.70
CA ILE A 65 4.43 5.39 6.28
C ILE A 65 4.95 4.06 5.72
N HIS A 66 4.07 3.09 5.57
CA HIS A 66 4.42 1.78 5.04
C HIS A 66 4.69 1.85 3.54
N ALA A 67 5.92 1.62 3.14
CA ALA A 67 6.38 1.75 1.76
C ALA A 67 6.54 0.37 1.11
N VAL A 68 5.82 0.13 0.02
CA VAL A 68 5.76 -1.18 -0.66
C VAL A 68 5.78 -1.03 -2.17
N TRP A 69 6.25 -2.04 -2.89
CA TRP A 69 6.10 -2.12 -4.34
C TRP A 69 4.65 -2.39 -4.74
N HIS A 70 4.18 -1.76 -5.82
CA HIS A 70 2.80 -1.88 -6.29
C HIS A 70 2.40 -3.34 -6.53
N GLY A 71 3.25 -4.13 -7.13
CA GLY A 71 3.01 -5.56 -7.38
C GLY A 71 2.92 -6.43 -6.12
N ARG A 72 3.05 -5.87 -4.92
CA ARG A 72 2.96 -6.57 -3.62
C ARG A 72 1.81 -6.07 -2.74
N ILE A 73 0.93 -5.21 -3.29
CA ILE A 73 -0.23 -4.65 -2.56
C ILE A 73 -1.08 -5.73 -1.93
N LEU A 74 -1.38 -6.82 -2.65
CA LEU A 74 -2.25 -7.90 -2.13
C LEU A 74 -1.68 -8.53 -0.87
N HIS A 75 -0.36 -8.78 -0.83
CA HIS A 75 0.31 -9.31 0.36
C HIS A 75 0.19 -8.34 1.54
N GLY A 76 0.48 -7.06 1.30
CA GLY A 76 0.32 -6.01 2.30
C GLY A 76 -1.12 -5.90 2.82
N THR A 77 -2.10 -5.92 1.92
CA THR A 77 -3.53 -5.88 2.29
C THR A 77 -3.92 -7.07 3.17
N LEU A 78 -3.46 -8.28 2.85
CA LEU A 78 -3.78 -9.47 3.62
C LEU A 78 -3.08 -9.51 4.98
N HIS A 79 -1.85 -9.01 5.08
CA HIS A 79 -1.07 -9.02 6.32
C HIS A 79 -1.48 -7.91 7.28
N PHE A 80 -1.60 -6.68 6.78
CA PHE A 80 -1.88 -5.49 7.59
C PHE A 80 -3.38 -5.17 7.73
N ARG A 81 -4.27 -6.14 7.45
CA ARG A 81 -5.72 -5.97 7.63
C ARG A 81 -6.04 -5.56 9.07
N ASP A 82 -7.12 -4.79 9.21
CA ASP A 82 -7.70 -4.35 10.49
C ASP A 82 -6.76 -3.51 11.37
N ARG A 83 -5.71 -2.89 10.75
CA ARG A 83 -4.77 -1.99 11.44
C ARG A 83 -5.08 -0.49 11.21
N GLY A 84 -6.20 -0.16 10.58
CA GLY A 84 -6.65 1.23 10.38
C GLY A 84 -5.76 2.07 9.46
N MET A 85 -4.98 1.43 8.58
CA MET A 85 -4.10 2.14 7.64
C MET A 85 -4.90 2.89 6.59
N VAL A 86 -4.44 4.08 6.18
CA VAL A 86 -5.01 4.85 5.09
C VAL A 86 -4.12 4.74 3.85
N VAL A 87 -4.74 4.46 2.70
CA VAL A 87 -4.06 4.31 1.41
C VAL A 87 -4.68 5.22 0.34
N ILE A 88 -3.93 5.51 -0.72
CA ILE A 88 -4.47 6.23 -1.88
C ILE A 88 -5.13 5.24 -2.82
N THR A 89 -6.37 5.57 -3.25
CA THR A 89 -7.08 4.84 -4.29
C THR A 89 -7.63 5.78 -5.37
N SER A 90 -7.71 5.26 -6.59
CA SER A 90 -8.30 6.00 -7.71
C SER A 90 -9.81 6.18 -7.53
N GLU A 91 -10.36 7.28 -8.10
CA GLU A 91 -11.81 7.52 -8.19
C GLU A 91 -12.45 6.89 -9.44
N ASN A 92 -11.67 6.24 -10.30
CA ASN A 92 -12.18 5.54 -11.46
C ASN A 92 -12.95 4.26 -11.04
N TYR A 93 -13.56 3.60 -12.04
CA TYR A 93 -14.33 2.38 -11.83
C TYR A 93 -13.54 1.28 -11.09
N ASP A 94 -12.28 1.03 -11.53
CA ASP A 94 -11.44 0.01 -10.89
C ASP A 94 -11.04 0.39 -9.47
N GLY A 95 -10.71 1.64 -9.23
CA GLY A 95 -10.39 2.14 -7.91
C GLY A 95 -11.57 2.04 -6.93
N GLU A 96 -12.81 2.06 -7.42
CA GLU A 96 -13.98 1.96 -6.56
C GLU A 96 -14.19 0.56 -5.97
N TRP A 97 -14.17 -0.50 -6.78
CA TRP A 97 -14.32 -1.84 -6.22
C TRP A 97 -13.11 -2.24 -5.37
N ILE A 98 -11.89 -1.79 -5.73
CA ILE A 98 -10.71 -1.93 -4.88
C ILE A 98 -10.93 -1.25 -3.53
N ALA A 99 -11.36 0.02 -3.52
CA ALA A 99 -11.63 0.76 -2.30
C ALA A 99 -12.65 0.04 -1.39
N ARG A 100 -13.72 -0.49 -1.96
CA ARG A 100 -14.72 -1.24 -1.20
C ARG A 100 -14.17 -2.55 -0.61
N ILE A 101 -13.28 -3.23 -1.34
CA ILE A 101 -12.61 -4.41 -0.82
C ILE A 101 -11.71 -4.02 0.36
N ILE A 102 -10.82 -3.06 0.18
CA ILE A 102 -9.86 -2.69 1.23
C ILE A 102 -10.53 -2.07 2.46
N HIS A 103 -11.64 -1.35 2.31
CA HIS A 103 -12.46 -0.92 3.45
C HIS A 103 -12.95 -2.09 4.28
N ARG A 104 -13.36 -3.19 3.64
CA ARG A 104 -13.76 -4.41 4.34
C ARG A 104 -12.59 -5.14 4.99
N PHE A 105 -11.36 -4.81 4.61
CA PHE A 105 -10.11 -5.26 5.25
C PHE A 105 -9.60 -4.25 6.30
N GLY A 106 -10.42 -3.26 6.70
CA GLY A 106 -10.09 -2.29 7.75
C GLY A 106 -9.17 -1.15 7.32
N PHE A 107 -9.04 -0.89 6.01
CA PHE A 107 -8.27 0.24 5.50
C PHE A 107 -9.15 1.46 5.25
N GLY A 108 -8.63 2.66 5.54
CA GLY A 108 -9.16 3.92 5.05
C GLY A 108 -8.64 4.26 3.66
N THR A 109 -9.29 5.17 2.96
CA THR A 109 -8.86 5.59 1.61
C THR A 109 -8.86 7.10 1.44
N ALA A 110 -7.73 7.64 0.95
CA ALA A 110 -7.65 8.97 0.36
C ALA A 110 -7.90 8.84 -1.14
N ARG A 111 -8.83 9.64 -1.69
CA ARG A 111 -9.35 9.46 -3.05
C ARG A 111 -8.80 10.50 -4.02
N GLY A 112 -8.32 10.03 -5.20
CA GLY A 112 -7.90 10.92 -6.27
C GLY A 112 -7.45 10.15 -7.53
N SER A 113 -7.86 10.60 -8.71
CA SER A 113 -7.72 9.83 -9.96
C SER A 113 -6.96 10.49 -11.10
N SER A 114 -6.69 11.78 -11.01
CA SER A 114 -5.99 12.55 -12.04
C SER A 114 -4.81 13.30 -11.45
N SER A 115 -4.03 14.01 -12.25
CA SER A 115 -2.95 14.86 -11.76
C SER A 115 -3.43 15.86 -10.69
N ARG A 116 -4.60 16.47 -10.89
CA ARG A 116 -5.28 17.33 -9.90
C ARG A 116 -5.84 16.52 -8.74
N GLY A 117 -6.47 15.37 -9.01
CA GLY A 117 -6.97 14.43 -8.01
C GLY A 117 -5.87 13.78 -7.19
N ALA A 118 -4.71 13.49 -7.77
CA ALA A 118 -3.56 12.96 -7.05
C ALA A 118 -3.06 13.94 -5.97
N ARG A 119 -3.01 15.25 -6.28
CA ARG A 119 -2.65 16.27 -5.29
C ARG A 119 -3.67 16.35 -4.15
N LYS A 120 -4.97 16.29 -4.46
CA LYS A 120 -6.05 16.27 -3.46
C LYS A 120 -5.94 15.05 -2.55
N ALA A 121 -5.74 13.86 -3.13
CA ALA A 121 -5.56 12.62 -2.39
C ALA A 121 -4.31 12.67 -1.49
N MET A 122 -3.22 13.23 -1.98
CA MET A 122 -1.99 13.39 -1.20
C MET A 122 -2.18 14.36 -0.03
N LEU A 123 -2.86 15.49 -0.23
CA LEU A 123 -3.18 16.42 0.86
C LEU A 123 -4.14 15.81 1.89
N GLN A 124 -5.09 14.97 1.46
CA GLN A 124 -5.92 14.21 2.36
C GLN A 124 -5.07 13.21 3.15
N LEU A 125 -4.19 12.46 2.48
CA LEU A 125 -3.31 11.50 3.13
C LEU A 125 -2.39 12.15 4.18
N VAL A 126 -1.88 13.37 3.92
CA VAL A 126 -1.13 14.16 4.91
C VAL A 126 -1.96 14.45 6.17
N ARG A 127 -3.24 14.77 6.01
CA ARG A 127 -4.14 15.01 7.14
C ARG A 127 -4.40 13.71 7.92
N ASP A 128 -4.71 12.64 7.20
CA ASP A 128 -5.02 11.34 7.79
C ASP A 128 -3.81 10.72 8.48
N ALA A 129 -2.59 10.96 7.96
CA ALA A 129 -1.33 10.49 8.54
C ALA A 129 -0.99 11.06 9.93
N LYS A 130 -1.72 12.08 10.38
CA LYS A 130 -1.59 12.62 11.75
C LYS A 130 -2.22 11.71 12.80
N ALA A 131 -3.20 10.89 12.39
CA ALA A 131 -3.99 10.04 13.31
C ALA A 131 -3.92 8.54 12.94
N HIS A 132 -3.43 8.22 11.75
CA HIS A 132 -3.44 6.87 11.22
C HIS A 132 -2.12 6.50 10.53
N PRO A 133 -1.67 5.24 10.62
CA PRO A 133 -0.61 4.75 9.75
C PRO A 133 -1.08 4.82 8.29
N THR A 134 -0.14 5.07 7.40
CA THR A 134 -0.43 5.15 5.97
C THR A 134 0.35 4.11 5.20
N ALA A 135 -0.15 3.69 4.04
CA ALA A 135 0.61 2.85 3.14
C ALA A 135 0.70 3.48 1.74
N PHE A 136 1.89 3.39 1.17
CA PHE A 136 2.23 4.04 -0.10
C PHE A 136 2.96 3.09 -1.03
N THR A 137 2.52 3.04 -2.29
CA THR A 137 3.24 2.29 -3.33
C THR A 137 4.33 3.15 -3.93
N ILE A 138 5.59 2.74 -3.70
CA ILE A 138 6.75 3.59 -4.00
C ILE A 138 7.11 3.67 -5.47
N ASP A 139 6.68 2.73 -6.30
CA ASP A 139 6.83 2.78 -7.75
C ASP A 139 5.65 3.46 -8.47
N GLY A 140 4.69 3.97 -7.69
CA GLY A 140 3.53 4.71 -8.20
C GLY A 140 2.58 3.86 -9.04
N PRO A 141 1.49 4.47 -9.56
CA PRO A 141 0.43 3.74 -10.25
C PRO A 141 0.75 3.40 -11.73
N ARG A 142 1.83 3.94 -12.27
CA ARG A 142 2.21 3.80 -13.69
C ARG A 142 3.59 3.21 -13.90
N GLY A 143 4.31 2.92 -12.81
CA GLY A 143 5.68 2.42 -12.89
C GLY A 143 6.73 3.43 -13.35
N PRO A 144 7.86 2.97 -13.83
CA PRO A 144 8.21 1.56 -14.04
C PRO A 144 8.32 0.76 -12.74
N ALA A 145 8.05 -0.56 -12.81
CA ALA A 145 8.06 -1.45 -11.67
C ALA A 145 9.41 -1.43 -10.93
N ARG A 146 9.35 -1.36 -9.61
CA ARG A 146 10.51 -1.37 -8.72
C ARG A 146 11.48 -0.18 -8.93
N VAL A 147 10.97 0.92 -9.44
CA VAL A 147 11.69 2.21 -9.49
C VAL A 147 11.00 3.18 -8.54
N ALA A 148 11.69 3.51 -7.46
CA ALA A 148 11.12 4.35 -6.41
C ALA A 148 10.84 5.78 -6.89
N GLN A 149 9.63 6.25 -6.64
CA GLN A 149 9.16 7.60 -6.88
C GLN A 149 9.21 8.42 -5.58
N PRO A 150 9.31 9.74 -5.63
CA PRO A 150 9.54 10.59 -4.45
C PRO A 150 8.32 10.72 -3.51
N GLY A 151 7.18 10.11 -3.83
CA GLY A 151 5.92 10.31 -3.10
C GLY A 151 5.98 9.99 -1.62
N ALA A 152 6.58 8.86 -1.23
CA ALA A 152 6.72 8.47 0.18
C ALA A 152 7.67 9.41 0.95
N VAL A 153 8.75 9.85 0.30
CA VAL A 153 9.69 10.83 0.84
C VAL A 153 9.00 12.18 1.06
N TRP A 154 8.22 12.62 0.08
CA TRP A 154 7.45 13.85 0.20
C TRP A 154 6.44 13.77 1.35
N LEU A 155 5.72 12.65 1.46
CA LEU A 155 4.75 12.42 2.55
C LEU A 155 5.45 12.45 3.92
N SER A 156 6.60 11.78 4.05
CA SER A 156 7.40 11.79 5.28
C SER A 156 7.82 13.20 5.68
N LYS A 157 8.30 14.00 4.73
CA LYS A 157 8.65 15.41 5.00
C LYS A 157 7.44 16.24 5.42
N ALA A 158 6.31 16.06 4.77
CA ALA A 158 5.10 16.84 5.04
C ALA A 158 4.45 16.49 6.39
N THR A 159 4.73 15.30 6.92
CA THR A 159 4.08 14.77 8.15
C THR A 159 5.03 14.60 9.33
N GLY A 160 6.34 14.51 9.08
CA GLY A 160 7.32 14.10 10.08
C GLY A 160 7.31 12.57 10.35
N ASN A 161 6.40 11.82 9.74
CA ASN A 161 6.27 10.39 9.99
C ASN A 161 7.42 9.60 9.35
N PRO A 162 7.97 8.58 10.03
CA PRO A 162 9.03 7.74 9.48
C PRO A 162 8.49 6.84 8.35
N VAL A 163 9.36 6.56 7.38
CA VAL A 163 9.08 5.58 6.31
C VAL A 163 9.48 4.19 6.80
N ILE A 164 8.58 3.23 6.65
CA ILE A 164 8.77 1.81 6.99
C ILE A 164 8.73 1.00 5.69
N PRO A 165 9.87 0.70 5.08
CA PRO A 165 9.88 -0.16 3.90
C PRO A 165 9.52 -1.59 4.29
N PHE A 166 8.70 -2.24 3.48
CA PHE A 166 8.47 -3.67 3.61
C PHE A 166 8.37 -4.34 2.24
N HIS A 167 8.66 -5.63 2.24
CA HIS A 167 8.47 -6.47 1.07
C HIS A 167 7.85 -7.80 1.45
N ALA A 168 7.06 -8.33 0.54
CA ALA A 168 6.50 -9.66 0.68
C ALA A 168 6.70 -10.46 -0.61
N GLU A 169 7.01 -11.75 -0.45
CA GLU A 169 7.19 -12.67 -1.57
C GLU A 169 6.53 -14.01 -1.22
N ALA A 170 5.69 -14.53 -2.12
CA ALA A 170 5.09 -15.84 -1.97
C ALA A 170 5.95 -16.90 -2.66
N ALA A 171 6.21 -18.03 -1.96
CA ALA A 171 6.99 -19.14 -2.52
C ALA A 171 6.33 -19.76 -3.77
N ALA A 172 4.98 -19.78 -3.79
CA ALA A 172 4.21 -20.17 -4.97
C ALA A 172 3.12 -19.13 -5.21
N HIS A 173 3.08 -18.59 -6.42
CA HIS A 173 2.16 -17.52 -6.81
C HIS A 173 1.81 -17.57 -8.29
N TRP A 174 0.75 -16.87 -8.66
CA TRP A 174 0.48 -16.45 -10.02
C TRP A 174 0.96 -15.01 -10.21
N SER A 175 1.68 -14.74 -11.30
CA SER A 175 2.05 -13.37 -11.67
C SER A 175 1.13 -12.88 -12.77
N LEU A 176 0.53 -11.72 -12.57
CA LEU A 176 -0.26 -11.07 -13.62
C LEU A 176 0.66 -10.53 -14.72
N LYS A 177 0.16 -10.51 -15.96
CA LYS A 177 0.83 -9.86 -17.09
C LYS A 177 0.60 -8.34 -17.07
N SER A 178 0.82 -7.71 -15.91
CA SER A 178 0.74 -6.28 -15.70
C SER A 178 2.13 -5.67 -15.63
N TRP A 179 2.22 -4.33 -15.74
CA TRP A 179 3.51 -3.61 -15.66
C TRP A 179 4.24 -3.87 -14.33
N ASP A 180 3.49 -4.03 -13.23
CA ASP A 180 3.99 -4.24 -11.86
C ASP A 180 4.20 -5.71 -11.50
N ARG A 181 3.79 -6.63 -12.37
CA ARG A 181 3.81 -8.09 -12.13
C ARG A 181 3.22 -8.44 -10.78
N THR A 182 2.01 -7.94 -10.52
CA THR A 182 1.27 -8.24 -9.29
C THR A 182 1.26 -9.73 -9.03
N GLN A 183 1.65 -10.11 -7.80
CA GLN A 183 1.60 -11.50 -7.35
C GLN A 183 0.29 -11.79 -6.62
N ILE A 184 -0.32 -12.91 -7.00
CA ILE A 184 -1.42 -13.53 -6.27
C ILE A 184 -0.88 -14.81 -5.66
N PRO A 185 -0.75 -14.90 -4.32
CA PRO A 185 -0.23 -16.11 -3.67
C PRO A 185 -1.16 -17.29 -3.92
N LYS A 186 -0.59 -18.48 -4.14
CA LYS A 186 -1.40 -19.69 -4.22
C LYS A 186 -1.87 -20.09 -2.82
N PRO A 187 -3.03 -20.75 -2.69
CA PRO A 187 -3.47 -21.28 -1.40
C PRO A 187 -2.40 -22.18 -0.76
N PHE A 188 -2.33 -22.16 0.58
CA PHE A 188 -1.42 -22.97 1.39
C PHE A 188 0.08 -22.71 1.16
N THR A 189 0.44 -21.66 0.40
CA THR A 189 1.85 -21.27 0.21
C THR A 189 2.41 -20.54 1.43
N THR A 190 3.73 -20.53 1.54
CA THR A 190 4.44 -19.69 2.51
C THR A 190 4.66 -18.31 1.88
N VAL A 191 4.36 -17.26 2.63
CA VAL A 191 4.65 -15.86 2.27
C VAL A 191 5.68 -15.35 3.26
N ALA A 192 6.86 -14.99 2.75
CA ALA A 192 7.86 -14.25 3.52
C ALA A 192 7.53 -12.75 3.46
N LEU A 193 7.49 -12.10 4.61
CA LEU A 193 7.32 -10.66 4.74
C LEU A 193 8.45 -10.12 5.59
N VAL A 194 9.21 -9.17 5.04
CA VAL A 194 10.31 -8.50 5.72
C VAL A 194 9.99 -7.03 5.87
N ILE A 195 10.02 -6.54 7.09
CA ILE A 195 9.87 -5.14 7.43
C ILE A 195 11.28 -4.61 7.69
N ALA A 196 11.71 -3.62 6.91
CA ALA A 196 13.01 -3.01 7.06
C ALA A 196 13.01 -1.99 8.20
N GLU A 197 14.19 -1.54 8.62
CA GLU A 197 14.32 -0.51 9.63
C GLU A 197 13.61 0.78 9.20
N PRO A 198 12.79 1.37 10.08
CA PRO A 198 12.16 2.65 9.80
C PRO A 198 13.22 3.74 9.72
N PHE A 199 12.99 4.73 8.88
CA PHE A 199 13.88 5.88 8.78
C PHE A 199 13.10 7.18 8.65
N ALA A 200 13.57 8.21 9.34
CA ALA A 200 13.09 9.57 9.15
C ALA A 200 13.76 10.19 7.93
N VAL A 201 13.00 10.95 7.15
CA VAL A 201 13.54 11.72 6.03
C VAL A 201 13.97 13.08 6.56
N PRO A 202 15.27 13.41 6.51
CA PRO A 202 15.74 14.71 6.95
C PRO A 202 15.13 15.85 6.10
N GLU A 203 14.98 17.04 6.67
CA GLU A 203 14.40 18.20 5.98
C GLU A 203 15.13 18.54 4.68
N THR A 204 16.44 18.30 4.63
CA THR A 204 17.27 18.43 3.42
C THR A 204 17.69 17.04 2.91
N PRO A 205 17.03 16.48 1.89
CA PRO A 205 17.39 15.15 1.41
C PRO A 205 18.60 15.20 0.51
N THR A 206 19.58 14.40 0.81
CA THR A 206 20.53 13.93 -0.20
C THR A 206 19.88 12.79 -0.98
N MET A 207 19.60 12.99 -2.26
CA MET A 207 19.00 11.99 -3.17
C MET A 207 19.77 10.65 -3.20
N THR A 208 21.01 10.67 -2.81
CA THR A 208 21.95 9.53 -2.75
C THR A 208 21.52 8.42 -1.76
N ARG A 209 20.88 8.78 -0.66
CA ARG A 209 20.46 7.79 0.36
C ARG A 209 19.25 6.95 -0.08
N TRP A 210 18.41 7.51 -0.92
CA TRP A 210 17.22 6.82 -1.42
C TRP A 210 17.56 5.75 -2.46
N SER A 211 18.48 6.04 -3.36
CA SER A 211 18.96 5.08 -4.35
C SER A 211 19.69 3.91 -3.72
N SER A 212 20.44 4.11 -2.63
CA SER A 212 21.14 3.04 -1.93
C SER A 212 20.18 2.10 -1.16
N ILE A 213 19.08 2.62 -0.61
CA ILE A 213 18.05 1.80 0.04
C ILE A 213 17.26 0.99 -1.00
N ALA A 214 16.91 1.61 -2.14
CA ALA A 214 16.21 0.94 -3.22
C ALA A 214 17.08 -0.09 -3.95
N SER A 215 18.39 0.14 -4.06
CA SER A 215 19.36 -0.75 -4.74
C SER A 215 19.97 -1.82 -3.82
N GLY A 216 20.04 -1.56 -2.52
CA GLY A 216 20.58 -2.50 -1.52
C GLY A 216 19.63 -3.66 -1.19
N TRP A 217 18.39 -3.55 -1.63
CA TRP A 217 17.39 -4.57 -1.34
C TRP A 217 17.47 -5.73 -2.35
N LYS A 218 18.27 -6.76 -2.01
CA LYS A 218 18.36 -8.01 -2.77
C LYS A 218 17.49 -9.08 -2.10
N PRO A 219 16.62 -9.80 -2.84
CA PRO A 219 15.78 -10.89 -2.31
C PRO A 219 16.56 -12.11 -1.80
N SER A 220 17.88 -12.08 -1.85
CA SER A 220 18.77 -13.24 -1.66
C SER A 220 19.05 -13.63 -0.20
N SER A 221 18.51 -12.96 0.80
CA SER A 221 18.80 -13.29 2.21
C SER A 221 17.81 -14.25 2.87
N VAL A 222 16.82 -14.74 2.16
CA VAL A 222 16.01 -15.87 2.65
C VAL A 222 16.82 -17.15 2.42
N ARG A 223 17.73 -17.47 3.36
CA ARG A 223 18.44 -18.74 3.37
C ARG A 223 17.43 -19.89 3.32
N ARG A 224 17.55 -20.75 2.32
CA ARG A 224 16.92 -22.07 2.30
C ARG A 224 17.52 -22.89 3.44
N SER A 225 17.01 -22.75 4.65
CA SER A 225 17.29 -23.74 5.70
C SER A 225 16.41 -24.95 5.48
N GLY A 226 16.90 -25.89 4.72
CA GLY A 226 16.27 -27.16 4.39
C GLY A 226 17.29 -28.17 3.90
N ALA A 227 18.39 -28.31 4.64
CA ALA A 227 19.17 -29.53 4.57
C ALA A 227 18.61 -30.48 5.62
N VAL A 228 17.73 -31.35 5.21
CA VAL A 228 17.44 -32.60 5.95
C VAL A 228 18.70 -33.46 5.75
N SER A 229 19.49 -33.56 6.81
CA SER A 229 20.56 -34.53 6.91
C SER A 229 19.90 -35.89 7.08
N SER A 230 20.02 -36.72 6.07
CA SER A 230 19.76 -38.15 6.16
C SER A 230 20.98 -38.82 6.82
N CYS A 231 20.77 -39.45 7.95
CA CYS A 231 21.41 -40.67 8.45
C CYS A 231 20.36 -41.56 8.99
#